data_c567381017206b4394decd8964409d94
#
_entry.id   c567381017206b4394decd8964409d94
#
_cell.length_a   1.000
_cell.length_b   1.000
_cell.length_c   1.000
_cell.angle_alpha   90.00
_cell.angle_beta   90.00
_cell.angle_gamma   90.00
#
_symmetry.space_group_name_H-M   'P 1'
#
loop_
_entity.id
_entity.type
_entity.pdbx_description
1 polymer ?
#
loop_
_entity_poly.entity_id
_entity_poly.type
_entity_poly.pdbx_seq_one_letter_code
_entity_poly.pdbx_strand_id
1 'polypeptide(L)'
;KIIKKTIPKIQFEGRVQFIKGKLTKNLINTKILLDGCHSIESTKNLARYLRNFKTPLYAIWGCLKNKNPNLLIKNFKGIFKEVITIKIPNESNAMSSLELKKIAEKNGFKSIESKNIKDSLKKINSSEKKIIVIFGSLYLVGHALSKN
;
A
#
# COMPACT_ATOMS: atom_id res chain seq x y z
N LYS A 1 24.70 -10.47 19.76
CA LYS A 1 23.39 -11.16 19.77
C LYS A 1 22.21 -10.22 19.71
N ILE A 2 22.27 -9.13 20.48
CA ILE A 2 21.21 -8.09 20.45
C ILE A 2 21.13 -7.44 19.06
N ILE A 3 22.27 -7.18 18.45
CA ILE A 3 22.37 -6.61 17.11
C ILE A 3 21.72 -7.53 16.06
N LYS A 4 21.95 -8.83 16.14
CA LYS A 4 21.37 -9.81 15.21
C LYS A 4 19.85 -9.92 15.34
N LYS A 5 19.27 -9.62 16.50
CA LYS A 5 17.83 -9.61 16.72
C LYS A 5 17.21 -8.28 16.35
N THR A 6 17.94 -7.18 16.55
CA THR A 6 17.44 -5.82 16.36
C THR A 6 17.51 -5.38 14.91
N ILE A 7 18.62 -5.68 14.20
CA ILE A 7 18.81 -5.28 12.80
C ILE A 7 17.73 -5.87 11.88
N PRO A 8 17.41 -7.18 11.91
CA PRO A 8 16.32 -7.71 11.10
C PRO A 8 14.98 -7.03 11.36
N LYS A 9 14.66 -6.75 12.63
CA LYS A 9 13.42 -6.05 12.99
C LYS A 9 13.37 -4.64 12.41
N ILE A 10 14.47 -3.91 12.45
CA ILE A 10 14.57 -2.57 11.87
C ILE A 10 14.47 -2.65 10.34
N GLN A 11 15.12 -3.62 9.70
CA GLN A 11 15.08 -3.80 8.26
C GLN A 11 13.68 -4.13 7.75
N PHE A 12 12.87 -4.84 8.55
CA PHE A 12 11.51 -5.21 8.18
C PHE A 12 10.47 -4.17 8.59
N GLU A 13 10.85 -3.16 9.35
CA GLU A 13 9.94 -2.08 9.69
C GLU A 13 9.52 -1.35 8.41
N GLY A 14 8.20 -1.26 8.20
CA GLY A 14 7.65 -0.70 6.97
C GLY A 14 7.78 -1.60 5.75
N ARG A 15 8.14 -2.88 5.94
CA ARG A 15 8.19 -3.88 4.88
C ARG A 15 7.45 -5.13 5.30
N VAL A 16 6.39 -5.46 4.56
CA VAL A 16 5.53 -6.63 4.83
C VAL A 16 5.14 -6.69 6.30
N GLN A 17 4.59 -5.59 6.80
CA GLN A 17 4.22 -5.44 8.20
C GLN A 17 2.71 -5.37 8.36
N PHE A 18 2.12 -6.39 9.00
CA PHE A 18 0.70 -6.32 9.40
C PHE A 18 0.58 -5.43 10.63
N ILE A 19 -0.45 -4.57 10.62
CA ILE A 19 -0.69 -3.65 11.74
C ILE A 19 -2.05 -3.88 12.39
N LYS A 20 -2.14 -3.58 13.69
CA LYS A 20 -3.38 -3.49 14.45
C LYS A 20 -3.35 -2.20 15.25
N GLY A 21 -4.50 -1.52 15.36
CA GLY A 21 -4.58 -0.30 16.12
C GLY A 21 -5.78 0.54 15.69
N LYS A 22 -5.62 1.85 15.72
CA LYS A 22 -6.71 2.78 15.40
C LYS A 22 -7.25 2.60 13.99
N LEU A 23 -6.37 2.31 13.00
CA LEU A 23 -6.80 2.16 11.62
C LEU A 23 -7.65 0.90 11.41
N THR A 24 -7.43 -0.16 12.18
CA THR A 24 -8.15 -1.42 12.03
C THR A 24 -9.34 -1.57 12.99
N LYS A 25 -9.45 -0.70 13.98
CA LYS A 25 -10.39 -0.83 15.11
C LYS A 25 -11.84 -1.06 14.69
N ASN A 26 -12.30 -0.39 13.66
CA ASN A 26 -13.70 -0.45 13.22
C ASN A 26 -13.86 -1.21 11.90
N LEU A 27 -12.82 -1.89 11.43
CA LEU A 27 -12.88 -2.66 10.20
C LEU A 27 -13.28 -4.10 10.46
N ILE A 28 -14.19 -4.61 9.65
CA ILE A 28 -14.71 -5.98 9.77
C ILE A 28 -13.93 -6.90 8.81
N ASN A 29 -13.44 -8.03 9.33
CA ASN A 29 -12.75 -9.05 8.51
C ASN A 29 -11.61 -8.49 7.66
N THR A 30 -10.92 -7.49 8.16
CA THR A 30 -9.90 -6.76 7.40
C THR A 30 -8.55 -6.79 8.12
N LYS A 31 -7.51 -7.14 7.38
CA LYS A 31 -6.12 -6.95 7.82
C LYS A 31 -5.49 -5.86 6.98
N ILE A 32 -4.60 -5.08 7.59
CA ILE A 32 -3.84 -4.05 6.88
C ILE A 32 -2.37 -4.46 6.86
N LEU A 33 -1.80 -4.47 5.66
CA LEU A 33 -0.39 -4.75 5.42
C LEU A 33 0.29 -3.48 4.92
N LEU A 34 1.42 -3.14 5.54
CA LEU A 34 2.23 -2.01 5.10
C LEU A 34 3.48 -2.50 4.38
N ASP A 35 3.85 -1.84 3.29
CA ASP A 35 5.12 -2.07 2.62
C ASP A 35 5.61 -0.79 1.93
N GLY A 36 6.82 -0.37 2.25
CA GLY A 36 7.43 0.85 1.71
C GLY A 36 8.12 0.65 0.36
N CYS A 37 7.74 -0.36 -0.42
CA CYS A 37 8.37 -0.62 -1.71
C CYS A 37 8.30 0.60 -2.64
N HIS A 38 9.42 0.90 -3.29
CA HIS A 38 9.54 2.08 -4.16
C HIS A 38 10.53 1.87 -5.32
N SER A 39 10.97 0.63 -5.53
CA SER A 39 11.85 0.25 -6.65
C SER A 39 11.22 -0.89 -7.42
N ILE A 40 11.71 -1.14 -8.63
CA ILE A 40 11.23 -2.26 -9.45
C ILE A 40 11.43 -3.57 -8.71
N GLU A 41 12.61 -3.77 -8.11
CA GLU A 41 12.92 -5.00 -7.38
C GLU A 41 12.04 -5.19 -6.14
N SER A 42 11.88 -4.14 -5.33
CA SER A 42 11.06 -4.23 -4.12
C SER A 42 9.58 -4.45 -4.43
N THR A 43 9.07 -3.87 -5.52
CA THR A 43 7.69 -4.12 -5.95
C THR A 43 7.51 -5.55 -6.46
N LYS A 44 8.48 -6.10 -7.18
CA LYS A 44 8.45 -7.51 -7.60
C LYS A 44 8.43 -8.46 -6.40
N ASN A 45 9.22 -8.15 -5.38
CA ASN A 45 9.27 -8.96 -4.16
C ASN A 45 7.94 -8.92 -3.42
N LEU A 46 7.35 -7.73 -3.26
CA LEU A 46 6.04 -7.60 -2.64
C LEU A 46 4.97 -8.34 -3.46
N ALA A 47 4.96 -8.18 -4.77
CA ALA A 47 4.00 -8.85 -5.64
C ALA A 47 4.08 -10.37 -5.50
N ARG A 48 5.30 -10.92 -5.46
CA ARG A 48 5.52 -12.35 -5.26
C ARG A 48 4.96 -12.82 -3.93
N TYR A 49 5.19 -12.06 -2.88
CA TYR A 49 4.64 -12.34 -1.55
C TYR A 49 3.11 -12.33 -1.56
N LEU A 50 2.50 -11.31 -2.18
CA LEU A 50 1.05 -11.14 -2.21
C LEU A 50 0.35 -12.25 -2.99
N ARG A 51 0.99 -12.84 -4.00
CA ARG A 51 0.41 -13.94 -4.78
C ARG A 51 0.17 -15.21 -3.97
N ASN A 52 0.76 -15.33 -2.78
CA ASN A 52 0.52 -16.46 -1.88
C ASN A 52 -0.84 -16.39 -1.17
N PHE A 53 -1.49 -15.22 -1.16
CA PHE A 53 -2.78 -15.07 -0.49
C PHE A 53 -3.92 -15.43 -1.42
N LYS A 54 -4.88 -16.20 -0.89
CA LYS A 54 -6.15 -16.48 -1.56
C LYS A 54 -7.24 -15.48 -1.21
N THR A 55 -7.01 -14.71 -0.16
CA THR A 55 -7.90 -13.65 0.32
C THR A 55 -7.89 -12.48 -0.68
N PRO A 56 -9.02 -11.85 -0.98
CA PRO A 56 -9.06 -10.67 -1.83
C PRO A 56 -8.15 -9.56 -1.30
N LEU A 57 -7.39 -8.95 -2.20
CA LEU A 57 -6.43 -7.90 -1.89
C LEU A 57 -6.88 -6.59 -2.50
N TYR A 58 -6.81 -5.53 -1.70
CA TYR A 58 -7.06 -4.15 -2.12
C TYR A 58 -5.80 -3.34 -1.88
N ALA A 59 -5.55 -2.34 -2.70
CA ALA A 59 -4.40 -1.48 -2.55
C ALA A 59 -4.80 -0.06 -2.16
N ILE A 60 -4.02 0.54 -1.27
CA ILE A 60 -3.97 1.99 -1.09
C ILE A 60 -2.56 2.39 -1.52
N TRP A 61 -2.47 3.11 -2.62
CA TRP A 61 -1.22 3.37 -3.30
C TRP A 61 -0.90 4.85 -3.38
N GLY A 62 0.29 5.21 -2.92
CA GLY A 62 0.88 6.53 -3.09
C GLY A 62 2.30 6.41 -3.60
N CYS A 63 2.76 7.34 -4.42
CA CYS A 63 4.07 7.25 -5.04
C CYS A 63 4.67 8.64 -5.25
N LEU A 64 5.98 8.73 -5.16
CA LEU A 64 6.72 9.95 -5.48
C LEU A 64 6.91 10.06 -7.01
N LYS A 65 6.95 11.29 -7.51
CA LYS A 65 7.08 11.57 -8.96
C LYS A 65 8.33 10.97 -9.58
N ASN A 66 9.44 10.91 -8.83
CA ASN A 66 10.73 10.44 -9.34
C ASN A 66 10.91 8.92 -9.29
N LYS A 67 9.88 8.15 -8.96
CA LYS A 67 9.99 6.68 -8.78
C LYS A 67 9.38 5.87 -9.90
N ASN A 68 8.98 6.48 -11.00
CA ASN A 68 8.43 5.80 -12.17
C ASN A 68 7.23 4.89 -11.83
N PRO A 69 6.10 5.47 -11.39
CA PRO A 69 4.96 4.70 -10.90
C PRO A 69 4.37 3.74 -11.93
N ASN A 70 4.46 4.06 -13.22
CA ASN A 70 3.96 3.17 -14.27
C ASN A 70 4.67 1.82 -14.28
N LEU A 71 5.99 1.82 -14.15
CA LEU A 71 6.77 0.57 -14.10
C LEU A 71 6.53 -0.20 -12.80
N LEU A 72 6.31 0.52 -11.70
CA LEU A 72 6.11 -0.12 -10.40
C LEU A 72 4.77 -0.82 -10.30
N ILE A 73 3.68 -0.15 -10.72
CA ILE A 73 2.34 -0.73 -10.60
C ILE A 73 2.13 -1.95 -11.49
N LYS A 74 2.82 -2.03 -12.62
CA LYS A 74 2.75 -3.18 -13.53
C LYS A 74 3.04 -4.50 -12.85
N ASN A 75 3.92 -4.50 -11.86
CA ASN A 75 4.34 -5.72 -11.16
C ASN A 75 3.20 -6.36 -10.35
N PHE A 76 2.13 -5.61 -10.10
CA PHE A 76 0.98 -6.08 -9.33
C PHE A 76 -0.20 -6.52 -10.20
N LYS A 77 0.00 -6.67 -11.49
CA LYS A 77 -1.07 -7.06 -12.43
C LYS A 77 -1.76 -8.34 -11.97
N GLY A 78 -3.10 -8.29 -11.88
CA GLY A 78 -3.90 -9.45 -11.48
C GLY A 78 -3.97 -9.70 -9.97
N ILE A 79 -3.31 -8.86 -9.15
CA ILE A 79 -3.24 -9.07 -7.70
C ILE A 79 -4.36 -8.35 -6.96
N PHE A 80 -4.58 -7.07 -7.28
CA PHE A 80 -5.52 -6.24 -6.53
C PHE A 80 -6.90 -6.22 -7.17
N LYS A 81 -7.92 -6.40 -6.35
CA LYS A 81 -9.32 -6.25 -6.77
C LYS A 81 -9.63 -4.80 -7.12
N GLU A 82 -9.03 -3.86 -6.39
CA GLU A 82 -9.16 -2.43 -6.63
C GLU A 82 -7.93 -1.70 -6.08
N VAL A 83 -7.53 -0.64 -6.75
CA VAL A 83 -6.43 0.24 -6.33
C VAL A 83 -6.99 1.60 -5.97
N ILE A 84 -6.91 1.98 -4.70
CA ILE A 84 -7.27 3.30 -4.24
C ILE A 84 -6.01 4.16 -4.25
N THR A 85 -6.04 5.28 -4.93
CA THR A 85 -4.87 6.15 -5.04
C THR A 85 -4.98 7.35 -4.12
N ILE A 86 -3.88 7.69 -3.45
CA ILE A 86 -3.81 8.87 -2.59
C ILE A 86 -2.51 9.63 -2.86
N LYS A 87 -2.54 10.93 -2.58
CA LYS A 87 -1.33 11.74 -2.54
C LYS A 87 -0.66 11.55 -1.17
N ILE A 88 0.64 11.27 -1.16
CA ILE A 88 1.38 11.12 0.10
C ILE A 88 1.36 12.46 0.86
N PRO A 89 0.86 12.51 2.10
CA PRO A 89 0.76 13.75 2.85
C PRO A 89 2.13 14.38 3.14
N ASN A 90 2.18 15.71 3.10
CA ASN A 90 3.36 16.50 3.47
C ASN A 90 4.60 16.24 2.61
N GLU A 91 4.42 15.68 1.42
CA GLU A 91 5.49 15.43 0.46
C GLU A 91 5.27 16.24 -0.81
N SER A 92 6.12 17.25 -1.04
CA SER A 92 6.03 18.11 -2.24
C SER A 92 6.27 17.34 -3.53
N ASN A 93 7.02 16.25 -3.47
CA ASN A 93 7.33 15.40 -4.62
C ASN A 93 6.34 14.25 -4.79
N ALA A 94 5.24 14.25 -4.06
CA ALA A 94 4.21 13.23 -4.19
C ALA A 94 3.41 13.42 -5.47
N MET A 95 3.15 12.32 -6.16
CA MET A 95 2.25 12.34 -7.32
C MET A 95 0.80 12.50 -6.84
N SER A 96 -0.02 13.22 -7.61
CA SER A 96 -1.42 13.42 -7.25
C SER A 96 -2.20 12.10 -7.33
N SER A 97 -3.27 12.01 -6.53
CA SER A 97 -4.16 10.85 -6.56
C SER A 97 -4.77 10.63 -7.95
N LEU A 98 -5.11 11.71 -8.66
CA LEU A 98 -5.68 11.62 -9.99
C LEU A 98 -4.68 11.08 -11.02
N GLU A 99 -3.43 11.55 -10.98
CA GLU A 99 -2.38 11.04 -11.88
C GLU A 99 -2.14 9.55 -11.64
N LEU A 100 -2.07 9.12 -10.37
CA LEU A 100 -1.89 7.72 -10.02
C LEU A 100 -3.08 6.87 -10.45
N LYS A 101 -4.29 7.37 -10.30
CA LYS A 101 -5.50 6.70 -10.77
C LYS A 101 -5.43 6.42 -12.27
N LYS A 102 -5.06 7.43 -13.06
CA LYS A 102 -4.92 7.27 -14.52
C LYS A 102 -3.88 6.23 -14.88
N ILE A 103 -2.75 6.21 -14.17
CA ILE A 103 -1.70 5.21 -14.37
C ILE A 103 -2.19 3.81 -14.03
N ALA A 104 -2.90 3.65 -12.92
CA ALA A 104 -3.48 2.37 -12.52
C ALA A 104 -4.48 1.86 -13.57
N GLU A 105 -5.38 2.72 -14.02
CA GLU A 105 -6.38 2.37 -15.04
C GLU A 105 -5.72 1.98 -16.37
N LYS A 106 -4.69 2.70 -16.78
CA LYS A 106 -3.91 2.39 -17.97
C LYS A 106 -3.26 1.01 -17.90
N ASN A 107 -2.94 0.54 -16.70
CA ASN A 107 -2.36 -0.78 -16.48
C ASN A 107 -3.42 -1.85 -16.14
N GLY A 108 -4.69 -1.57 -16.38
CA GLY A 108 -5.77 -2.54 -16.27
C GLY A 108 -6.39 -2.68 -14.90
N PHE A 109 -6.07 -1.80 -13.96
CA PHE A 109 -6.65 -1.84 -12.61
C PHE A 109 -7.96 -1.06 -12.55
N LYS A 110 -8.92 -1.59 -11.81
CA LYS A 110 -10.04 -0.80 -11.31
C LYS A 110 -9.48 0.14 -10.26
N SER A 111 -9.68 1.44 -10.40
CA SER A 111 -9.07 2.42 -9.52
C SER A 111 -9.99 3.58 -9.21
N ILE A 112 -9.91 4.06 -7.99
CA ILE A 112 -10.56 5.30 -7.56
C ILE A 112 -9.56 6.12 -6.76
N GLU A 113 -9.72 7.44 -6.76
CA GLU A 113 -8.89 8.29 -5.92
C GLU A 113 -9.54 8.57 -4.58
N SER A 114 -8.73 8.90 -3.59
CA SER A 114 -9.16 9.19 -2.24
C SER A 114 -8.32 10.33 -1.65
N LYS A 115 -8.85 10.96 -0.61
CA LYS A 115 -8.20 12.11 0.04
C LYS A 115 -7.05 11.70 0.97
N ASN A 116 -7.21 10.56 1.64
CA ASN A 116 -6.27 10.10 2.66
C ASN A 116 -6.53 8.63 2.97
N ILE A 117 -5.72 8.05 3.87
CA ILE A 117 -5.86 6.64 4.25
C ILE A 117 -7.23 6.35 4.87
N LYS A 118 -7.68 7.20 5.77
CA LYS A 118 -8.97 7.01 6.45
C LYS A 118 -10.13 6.99 5.46
N ASP A 119 -10.15 7.93 4.51
CA ASP A 119 -11.15 7.99 3.45
C ASP A 119 -11.07 6.75 2.55
N SER A 120 -9.86 6.30 2.25
CA SER A 120 -9.63 5.08 1.46
C SER A 120 -10.23 3.84 2.14
N LEU A 121 -10.03 3.70 3.44
CA LEU A 121 -10.57 2.57 4.20
C LEU A 121 -12.10 2.57 4.19
N LYS A 122 -12.73 3.74 4.21
CA LYS A 122 -14.18 3.84 4.09
C LYS A 122 -14.67 3.42 2.70
N LYS A 123 -13.90 3.72 1.65
CA LYS A 123 -14.25 3.37 0.28
C LYS A 123 -14.09 1.88 -0.01
N ILE A 124 -13.26 1.18 0.75
CA ILE A 124 -13.10 -0.27 0.67
C ILE A 124 -14.04 -0.96 1.67
N ASN A 125 -15.24 -0.46 1.79
CA ASN A 125 -16.19 -0.94 2.80
C ASN A 125 -16.98 -2.14 2.26
N SER A 126 -16.54 -3.34 2.60
CA SER A 126 -17.26 -4.58 2.34
C SER A 126 -17.11 -5.51 3.55
N SER A 127 -18.07 -6.43 3.71
CA SER A 127 -18.04 -7.40 4.82
C SER A 127 -17.16 -8.62 4.51
N GLU A 128 -16.69 -8.77 3.28
CA GLU A 128 -15.86 -9.91 2.91
C GLU A 128 -14.49 -9.86 3.63
N LYS A 129 -13.93 -11.03 3.88
CA LYS A 129 -12.57 -11.14 4.40
C LYS A 129 -11.60 -10.59 3.35
N LYS A 130 -10.71 -9.69 3.76
CA LYS A 130 -9.80 -9.02 2.83
C LYS A 130 -8.53 -8.54 3.50
N ILE A 131 -7.53 -8.27 2.67
CA ILE A 131 -6.28 -7.64 3.08
C ILE A 131 -6.15 -6.33 2.29
N ILE A 132 -5.92 -5.24 3.00
CA ILE A 132 -5.64 -3.94 2.41
C ILE A 132 -4.14 -3.70 2.50
N VAL A 133 -3.50 -3.48 1.36
CA VAL A 133 -2.06 -3.25 1.27
C VAL A 133 -1.82 -1.76 1.04
N ILE A 134 -1.18 -1.11 2.00
CA ILE A 134 -0.78 0.31 1.89
C ILE A 134 0.69 0.32 1.49
N PHE A 135 1.00 0.83 0.30
CA PHE A 135 2.35 0.73 -0.23
C PHE A 135 2.70 1.85 -1.21
N GLY A 136 3.97 1.90 -1.58
CA GLY A 136 4.51 2.77 -2.61
C GLY A 136 5.56 3.75 -2.13
N SER A 137 5.71 3.94 -0.84
CA SER A 137 6.71 4.84 -0.27
C SER A 137 6.87 4.60 1.22
N LEU A 138 8.11 4.75 1.71
CA LEU A 138 8.38 4.74 3.16
C LEU A 138 7.70 5.92 3.86
N TYR A 139 7.54 7.06 3.18
CA TYR A 139 6.83 8.22 3.73
C TYR A 139 5.35 7.90 3.98
N LEU A 140 4.74 7.17 3.05
CA LEU A 140 3.34 6.74 3.19
C LEU A 140 3.19 5.75 4.35
N VAL A 141 4.10 4.79 4.45
CA VAL A 141 4.11 3.83 5.56
C VAL A 141 4.28 4.55 6.90
N GLY A 142 5.22 5.49 7.00
CA GLY A 142 5.41 6.29 8.20
C GLY A 142 4.17 7.08 8.58
N HIS A 143 3.49 7.64 7.59
CA HIS A 143 2.22 8.34 7.82
C HIS A 143 1.14 7.39 8.35
N ALA A 144 1.01 6.22 7.75
CA ALA A 144 0.05 5.20 8.21
C ALA A 144 0.33 4.80 9.66
N LEU A 145 1.59 4.55 9.99
CA LEU A 145 1.99 4.20 11.36
C LEU A 145 1.67 5.32 12.36
N SER A 146 1.82 6.58 11.96
CA SER A 146 1.50 7.73 12.82
C SER A 146 0.01 7.86 13.09
N LYS A 147 -0.85 7.36 12.22
CA LYS A 147 -2.31 7.39 12.37
C LYS A 147 -2.85 6.13 13.07
N ASN A 148 -2.04 5.11 13.19
CA ASN A 148 -2.41 3.86 13.82
C ASN A 148 -2.14 3.90 15.33
#